data_6487afb0901366fc0da2094794a0682d
#
_entry.id   6487afb0901366fc0da2094794a0682d
#
_cell.length_a   1.000
_cell.length_b   1.000
_cell.length_c   1.000
_cell.angle_alpha   90.00
_cell.angle_beta   90.00
_cell.angle_gamma   90.00
#
_symmetry.space_group_name_H-M   'P 1'
#
loop_
_entity.id
_entity.type
_entity.pdbx_description
1 polymer ?
#
loop_
_entity_poly.entity_id
_entity_poly.type
_entity_poly.pdbx_seq_one_letter_code
_entity_poly.pdbx_strand_id
1 'polypeptide(L)'
;KTVTLSGWVQKVRDKGFIIWVDLRDRYGITQLVFDEKRSSKRVFETAKELSREFVIQISGKVIERESKNTELQTGNIELLVSELNILNASETPPFTIEDKTDGGEELRMQYRYLDIRRNNIRKNLIFRHKVTMEVRNYLNNKGFIDIETPYLIKSTPEGARDFVVPSRMNSGEFYALPQSPQTFKQLLMVGGIDRYFQIVKCFRDEDLRADRQPEFTQIDCEMSFVDQEDVLNQFEGLISHLIMEINNYKVGVFPRITYNEAINNYGSDKPDIRFDMKFGNITDKAKGKGFKIFDSEELIIGFSIKKGASFSRKEIDNWISWVKQPQIGAKGIVWVKYNEDKSLKSSVDKFYSENDLTEWIKIIDADPGDLIFILSGKTKKTLKQLGELRLAVAEKTGLRNPEIFAPLWVTDFPLLEWDEKSKRYHAMHHPFTSPKKEDLNLLNNSPEKVRANAYDLVLNGNEVGGGSIRIHDSKLQKQMFNLLGFSDEDAQSQFGFLMGAFKYGAPPHGGIAFGLDRLVAILGGKETIRDFIAFPKNNSGRDTMIDSPSLIEKPQLDELGLELKKI
;
A
#
# COMPACT_ATOMS: atom_id res chain seq x y z
N LYS A 1 3.41 38.24 -28.51
CA LYS A 1 2.67 37.07 -28.98
C LYS A 1 1.24 37.15 -28.44
N THR A 2 0.23 36.82 -29.25
CA THR A 2 -1.17 36.68 -28.84
C THR A 2 -1.44 35.19 -28.66
N VAL A 3 -2.17 34.83 -27.61
CA VAL A 3 -2.55 33.47 -27.29
C VAL A 3 -4.00 33.39 -26.85
N THR A 4 -4.61 32.23 -27.03
CA THR A 4 -5.94 31.90 -26.50
C THR A 4 -5.77 30.85 -25.41
N LEU A 5 -6.39 31.08 -24.24
CA LEU A 5 -6.41 30.14 -23.11
C LEU A 5 -7.84 29.85 -22.69
N SER A 6 -8.07 28.65 -22.19
CA SER A 6 -9.33 28.26 -21.57
C SER A 6 -9.04 27.63 -20.21
N GLY A 7 -9.88 27.89 -19.22
CA GLY A 7 -9.69 27.36 -17.87
C GLY A 7 -10.74 27.86 -16.90
N TRP A 8 -10.46 27.63 -15.63
CA TRP A 8 -11.30 28.02 -14.50
C TRP A 8 -10.75 29.27 -13.82
N VAL A 9 -11.62 30.21 -13.48
CA VAL A 9 -11.29 31.36 -12.65
C VAL A 9 -11.00 30.93 -11.22
N GLN A 10 -9.76 30.97 -10.79
CA GLN A 10 -9.41 30.60 -9.41
C GLN A 10 -9.59 31.76 -8.43
N LYS A 11 -9.17 32.96 -8.83
CA LYS A 11 -9.23 34.16 -7.99
C LYS A 11 -9.45 35.41 -8.85
N VAL A 12 -10.29 36.31 -8.35
CA VAL A 12 -10.52 37.64 -8.94
C VAL A 12 -10.04 38.69 -7.94
N ARG A 13 -9.32 39.70 -8.42
CA ARG A 13 -8.86 40.85 -7.65
C ARG A 13 -9.25 42.12 -8.42
N ASP A 14 -10.36 42.74 -8.03
CA ASP A 14 -10.87 43.98 -8.61
C ASP A 14 -10.36 45.20 -7.82
N LYS A 15 -9.76 46.16 -8.51
CA LYS A 15 -9.31 47.46 -7.99
C LYS A 15 -10.03 48.65 -8.64
N GLY A 16 -11.16 48.40 -9.27
CA GLY A 16 -12.01 49.41 -9.93
C GLY A 16 -11.60 49.65 -11.37
N PHE A 17 -10.36 50.05 -11.65
CA PHE A 17 -9.83 50.36 -12.98
C PHE A 17 -8.97 49.24 -13.59
N ILE A 18 -8.55 48.29 -12.80
CA ILE A 18 -7.84 47.06 -13.23
C ILE A 18 -8.42 45.87 -12.48
N ILE A 19 -8.67 44.79 -13.22
CA ILE A 19 -9.09 43.49 -12.67
C ILE A 19 -8.02 42.47 -13.02
N TRP A 20 -7.49 41.77 -12.01
CA TRP A 20 -6.62 40.63 -12.20
C TRP A 20 -7.41 39.34 -11.93
N VAL A 21 -7.24 38.37 -12.83
CA VAL A 21 -7.84 37.06 -12.70
C VAL A 21 -6.75 35.99 -12.78
N ASP A 22 -6.70 35.09 -11.81
CA ASP A 22 -5.88 33.89 -11.87
C ASP A 22 -6.67 32.83 -12.62
N LEU A 23 -6.28 32.53 -13.85
CA LEU A 23 -6.86 31.48 -14.68
C LEU A 23 -6.11 30.18 -14.43
N ARG A 24 -6.80 29.14 -13.96
CA ARG A 24 -6.26 27.80 -13.73
C ARG A 24 -6.61 26.88 -14.88
N ASP A 25 -5.62 26.20 -15.42
CA ASP A 25 -5.78 25.11 -16.39
C ASP A 25 -5.06 23.83 -15.91
N ARG A 26 -4.91 22.84 -16.81
CA ARG A 26 -4.21 21.59 -16.50
C ARG A 26 -2.70 21.77 -16.25
N TYR A 27 -2.10 22.87 -16.68
CA TYR A 27 -0.67 23.12 -16.58
C TYR A 27 -0.31 23.99 -15.38
N GLY A 28 -1.26 24.80 -14.89
CA GLY A 28 -1.03 25.67 -13.75
C GLY A 28 -1.94 26.89 -13.74
N ILE A 29 -1.39 28.01 -13.29
CA ILE A 29 -2.11 29.28 -13.12
C ILE A 29 -1.44 30.33 -13.97
N THR A 30 -2.23 31.07 -14.79
CA THR A 30 -1.77 32.24 -15.55
C THR A 30 -2.57 33.46 -15.12
N GLN A 31 -1.89 34.56 -14.80
CA GLN A 31 -2.54 35.81 -14.47
C GLN A 31 -3.06 36.51 -15.74
N LEU A 32 -4.32 36.89 -15.70
CA LEU A 32 -4.98 37.73 -16.69
C LEU A 32 -5.10 39.13 -16.15
N VAL A 33 -5.00 40.11 -17.04
CA VAL A 33 -5.17 41.54 -16.75
C VAL A 33 -6.26 42.10 -17.64
N PHE A 34 -7.25 42.73 -17.03
CA PHE A 34 -8.27 43.55 -17.67
C PHE A 34 -8.06 44.98 -17.20
N ASP A 35 -7.70 45.85 -18.11
CA ASP A 35 -7.38 47.26 -17.86
C ASP A 35 -8.42 48.16 -18.55
N GLU A 36 -9.11 48.99 -17.79
CA GLU A 36 -10.19 49.87 -18.29
C GLU A 36 -9.75 50.71 -19.48
N LYS A 37 -8.48 51.16 -19.51
CA LYS A 37 -7.94 52.00 -20.58
C LYS A 37 -7.44 51.23 -21.80
N ARG A 38 -7.12 49.93 -21.63
CA ARG A 38 -6.45 49.12 -22.66
C ARG A 38 -7.35 48.00 -23.20
N SER A 39 -8.35 47.55 -22.44
CA SER A 39 -9.36 46.59 -22.87
C SER A 39 -10.58 47.31 -23.46
N SER A 40 -11.34 46.64 -24.34
CA SER A 40 -12.62 47.20 -24.80
C SER A 40 -13.60 47.30 -23.62
N LYS A 41 -14.50 48.30 -23.67
CA LYS A 41 -15.53 48.49 -22.63
C LYS A 41 -16.32 47.20 -22.36
N ARG A 42 -16.68 46.46 -23.41
CA ARG A 42 -17.40 45.17 -23.29
C ARG A 42 -16.59 44.16 -22.51
N VAL A 43 -15.32 43.96 -22.83
CA VAL A 43 -14.44 42.97 -22.13
C VAL A 43 -14.26 43.34 -20.67
N PHE A 44 -14.09 44.62 -20.37
CA PHE A 44 -13.89 45.08 -19.00
C PHE A 44 -15.17 44.94 -18.15
N GLU A 45 -16.36 45.27 -18.69
CA GLU A 45 -17.63 45.07 -17.97
C GLU A 45 -17.92 43.58 -17.76
N THR A 46 -17.69 42.72 -18.76
CA THR A 46 -17.84 41.26 -18.59
C THR A 46 -16.87 40.72 -17.56
N ALA A 47 -15.65 41.30 -17.43
CA ALA A 47 -14.69 40.85 -16.42
C ALA A 47 -15.15 41.11 -14.97
N LYS A 48 -16.00 42.13 -14.73
CA LYS A 48 -16.61 42.39 -13.41
C LYS A 48 -17.60 41.33 -12.97
N GLU A 49 -18.17 40.58 -13.92
CA GLU A 49 -19.13 39.51 -13.65
C GLU A 49 -18.42 38.19 -13.22
N LEU A 50 -17.09 38.11 -13.44
CA LEU A 50 -16.34 36.89 -13.17
C LEU A 50 -16.32 36.56 -11.70
N SER A 51 -16.62 35.29 -11.40
CA SER A 51 -16.54 34.72 -10.07
C SER A 51 -15.71 33.43 -10.05
N ARG A 52 -15.39 32.94 -8.85
CA ARG A 52 -14.61 31.71 -8.69
C ARG A 52 -15.25 30.55 -9.45
N GLU A 53 -14.40 29.73 -10.06
CA GLU A 53 -14.72 28.51 -10.81
C GLU A 53 -15.53 28.74 -12.09
N PHE A 54 -15.79 29.98 -12.50
CA PHE A 54 -16.32 30.23 -13.85
C PHE A 54 -15.37 29.64 -14.89
N VAL A 55 -15.92 29.00 -15.90
CA VAL A 55 -15.17 28.48 -17.05
C VAL A 55 -15.14 29.56 -18.11
N ILE A 56 -13.95 30.03 -18.46
CA ILE A 56 -13.78 31.11 -19.44
C ILE A 56 -12.80 30.71 -20.53
N GLN A 57 -12.98 31.35 -21.69
CA GLN A 57 -11.99 31.40 -22.76
C GLN A 57 -11.61 32.85 -22.99
N ILE A 58 -10.33 33.10 -23.07
CA ILE A 58 -9.78 34.44 -23.32
C ILE A 58 -8.80 34.43 -24.49
N SER A 59 -8.73 35.52 -25.21
CA SER A 59 -7.60 35.83 -26.12
C SER A 59 -6.92 37.11 -25.64
N GLY A 60 -5.59 37.11 -25.66
CA GLY A 60 -4.85 38.27 -25.16
C GLY A 60 -3.38 38.26 -25.56
N LYS A 61 -2.75 39.43 -25.38
CA LYS A 61 -1.32 39.62 -25.62
C LYS A 61 -0.52 39.25 -24.38
N VAL A 62 0.48 38.38 -24.54
CA VAL A 62 1.46 38.08 -23.49
C VAL A 62 2.32 39.34 -23.25
N ILE A 63 2.36 39.79 -22.02
CA ILE A 63 3.19 40.91 -21.55
C ILE A 63 4.03 40.45 -20.35
N GLU A 64 5.09 41.20 -20.06
CA GLU A 64 5.88 40.99 -18.85
C GLU A 64 5.09 41.50 -17.64
N ARG A 65 5.15 40.71 -16.56
CA ARG A 65 4.48 41.03 -15.31
C ARG A 65 5.28 42.08 -14.53
N GLU A 66 4.64 43.13 -14.05
CA GLU A 66 5.29 44.14 -13.23
C GLU A 66 5.80 43.59 -11.90
N SER A 67 4.97 42.81 -11.24
CA SER A 67 5.34 42.10 -9.97
C SER A 67 5.50 40.62 -10.25
N LYS A 68 6.74 40.17 -10.45
CA LYS A 68 7.07 38.76 -10.73
C LYS A 68 6.74 37.88 -9.55
N ASN A 69 6.22 36.68 -9.83
CA ASN A 69 5.92 35.66 -8.83
C ASN A 69 6.67 34.34 -9.15
N THR A 70 7.73 34.09 -8.42
CA THR A 70 8.59 32.91 -8.62
C THR A 70 7.95 31.57 -8.24
N GLU A 71 6.82 31.59 -7.53
CA GLU A 71 6.08 30.37 -7.18
C GLU A 71 5.23 29.82 -8.33
N LEU A 72 4.99 30.63 -9.37
CA LEU A 72 4.22 30.24 -10.54
C LEU A 72 5.15 30.00 -11.74
N GLN A 73 4.92 28.95 -12.50
CA GLN A 73 5.66 28.69 -13.76
C GLN A 73 5.51 29.85 -14.76
N THR A 74 4.35 30.49 -14.79
CA THR A 74 4.05 31.64 -15.64
C THR A 74 4.26 32.98 -14.91
N GLY A 75 4.89 32.97 -13.75
CA GLY A 75 4.95 34.11 -12.83
C GLY A 75 5.74 35.33 -13.34
N ASN A 76 6.47 35.21 -14.45
CA ASN A 76 7.16 36.32 -15.11
C ASN A 76 6.31 37.05 -16.15
N ILE A 77 5.18 36.46 -16.55
CA ILE A 77 4.30 36.97 -17.61
C ILE A 77 2.85 37.05 -17.14
N GLU A 78 2.08 37.85 -17.80
CA GLU A 78 0.63 37.94 -17.67
C GLU A 78 -0.03 38.17 -19.03
N LEU A 79 -1.33 37.96 -19.15
CA LEU A 79 -2.07 38.23 -20.38
C LEU A 79 -2.91 39.48 -20.25
N LEU A 80 -2.62 40.47 -21.10
CA LEU A 80 -3.52 41.59 -21.33
C LEU A 80 -4.65 41.10 -22.25
N VAL A 81 -5.85 40.97 -21.69
CA VAL A 81 -6.99 40.35 -22.37
C VAL A 81 -7.65 41.30 -23.35
N SER A 82 -7.83 40.83 -24.58
CA SER A 82 -8.55 41.56 -25.66
C SER A 82 -9.94 40.96 -25.93
N GLU A 83 -10.15 39.69 -25.64
CA GLU A 83 -11.42 38.99 -25.81
C GLU A 83 -11.70 38.10 -24.59
N LEU A 84 -12.94 38.09 -24.14
CA LEU A 84 -13.42 37.27 -23.03
C LEU A 84 -14.77 36.64 -23.39
N ASN A 85 -14.84 35.31 -23.26
CA ASN A 85 -16.06 34.54 -23.36
C ASN A 85 -16.28 33.75 -22.09
N ILE A 86 -17.39 33.93 -21.40
CA ILE A 86 -17.83 33.07 -20.31
C ILE A 86 -18.46 31.83 -20.95
N LEU A 87 -17.79 30.67 -20.83
CA LEU A 87 -18.27 29.42 -21.39
C LEU A 87 -19.32 28.76 -20.47
N ASN A 88 -19.13 28.93 -19.17
CA ASN A 88 -20.08 28.47 -18.16
C ASN A 88 -19.86 29.22 -16.83
N ALA A 89 -20.95 29.66 -16.23
CA ALA A 89 -20.93 30.23 -14.89
C ALA A 89 -20.88 29.10 -13.82
N SER A 90 -20.45 29.43 -12.63
CA SER A 90 -20.39 28.51 -11.50
C SER A 90 -21.08 29.09 -10.28
N GLU A 91 -21.78 28.25 -9.55
CA GLU A 91 -22.17 28.58 -8.17
C GLU A 91 -20.93 28.61 -7.26
N THR A 92 -21.08 29.15 -6.06
CA THR A 92 -19.99 29.13 -5.07
C THR A 92 -19.68 27.69 -4.67
N PRO A 93 -18.43 27.21 -4.84
CA PRO A 93 -18.06 25.86 -4.45
C PRO A 93 -18.23 25.61 -2.95
N PRO A 94 -18.54 24.38 -2.50
CA PRO A 94 -18.75 24.03 -1.10
C PRO A 94 -17.47 24.11 -0.25
N PHE A 95 -16.31 24.24 -0.86
CA PHE A 95 -15.01 24.46 -0.22
C PHE A 95 -14.05 25.17 -1.16
N THR A 96 -12.98 25.73 -0.60
CA THR A 96 -11.94 26.43 -1.36
C THR A 96 -11.09 25.44 -2.17
N ILE A 97 -11.03 25.62 -3.50
CA ILE A 97 -10.29 24.75 -4.43
C ILE A 97 -8.84 25.24 -4.52
N GLU A 98 -8.11 25.11 -3.43
CA GLU A 98 -6.69 25.43 -3.26
C GLU A 98 -6.00 24.33 -2.45
N ASP A 99 -4.65 24.28 -2.48
CA ASP A 99 -3.91 23.22 -1.75
C ASP A 99 -4.18 23.29 -0.24
N LYS A 100 -4.31 24.50 0.32
CA LYS A 100 -4.85 24.72 1.67
C LYS A 100 -6.36 24.96 1.55
N THR A 101 -7.13 23.91 1.76
CA THR A 101 -8.60 23.94 1.69
C THR A 101 -9.21 23.96 3.09
N ASP A 102 -10.41 24.54 3.20
CA ASP A 102 -11.29 24.49 4.38
C ASP A 102 -12.25 23.27 4.37
N GLY A 103 -12.25 22.51 3.27
CA GLY A 103 -13.05 21.29 3.12
C GLY A 103 -12.49 20.10 3.88
N GLY A 104 -13.28 19.50 4.80
CA GLY A 104 -12.96 18.23 5.42
C GLY A 104 -12.93 17.06 4.41
N GLU A 105 -12.35 15.92 4.81
CA GLU A 105 -12.17 14.75 3.92
C GLU A 105 -13.52 14.28 3.33
N GLU A 106 -14.56 14.17 4.16
CA GLU A 106 -15.87 13.67 3.74
C GLU A 106 -16.51 14.58 2.68
N LEU A 107 -16.50 15.91 2.89
CA LEU A 107 -17.01 16.89 1.95
C LEU A 107 -16.24 16.85 0.62
N ARG A 108 -14.92 16.69 0.68
CA ARG A 108 -14.07 16.56 -0.51
C ARG A 108 -14.31 15.26 -1.26
N MET A 109 -14.68 14.19 -0.57
CA MET A 109 -15.07 12.93 -1.21
C MET A 109 -16.43 13.05 -1.89
N GLN A 110 -17.39 13.75 -1.28
CA GLN A 110 -18.71 14.03 -1.87
C GLN A 110 -18.60 14.87 -3.16
N TYR A 111 -17.72 15.86 -3.14
CA TYR A 111 -17.47 16.72 -4.32
C TYR A 111 -16.08 16.41 -4.93
N ARG A 112 -15.77 15.12 -5.11
CA ARG A 112 -14.44 14.70 -5.54
C ARG A 112 -13.98 15.29 -6.85
N TYR A 113 -14.87 15.57 -7.80
CA TYR A 113 -14.58 16.25 -9.04
C TYR A 113 -14.07 17.70 -8.82
N LEU A 114 -14.44 18.38 -7.74
CA LEU A 114 -13.87 19.67 -7.35
C LEU A 114 -12.51 19.48 -6.64
N ASP A 115 -12.39 18.47 -5.78
CA ASP A 115 -11.13 18.17 -5.09
C ASP A 115 -10.00 17.80 -6.07
N ILE A 116 -10.32 17.12 -7.18
CA ILE A 116 -9.37 16.82 -8.27
C ILE A 116 -8.82 18.09 -8.94
N ARG A 117 -9.53 19.21 -8.91
CA ARG A 117 -9.02 20.49 -9.42
C ARG A 117 -7.88 21.08 -8.59
N ARG A 118 -7.70 20.64 -7.33
CA ARG A 118 -6.60 21.06 -6.47
C ARG A 118 -5.27 20.54 -7.01
N ASN A 119 -4.21 21.35 -6.93
CA ASN A 119 -2.93 20.99 -7.53
C ASN A 119 -2.32 19.71 -6.94
N ASN A 120 -2.40 19.50 -5.63
CA ASN A 120 -1.84 18.35 -4.96
C ASN A 120 -2.52 17.04 -5.42
N ILE A 121 -3.85 16.98 -5.48
CA ILE A 121 -4.57 15.77 -5.95
C ILE A 121 -4.30 15.53 -7.43
N ARG A 122 -4.38 16.58 -8.25
CA ARG A 122 -4.07 16.46 -9.68
C ARG A 122 -2.65 15.96 -9.94
N LYS A 123 -1.66 16.49 -9.22
CA LYS A 123 -0.26 16.02 -9.31
C LYS A 123 -0.14 14.54 -8.94
N ASN A 124 -0.85 14.09 -7.91
CA ASN A 124 -0.83 12.68 -7.49
C ASN A 124 -1.42 11.76 -8.57
N LEU A 125 -2.51 12.16 -9.24
CA LEU A 125 -3.08 11.38 -10.34
C LEU A 125 -2.14 11.33 -11.56
N ILE A 126 -1.48 12.44 -11.89
CA ILE A 126 -0.45 12.49 -12.94
C ILE A 126 0.76 11.64 -12.55
N PHE A 127 1.16 11.66 -11.27
CA PHE A 127 2.23 10.83 -10.75
C PHE A 127 1.90 9.34 -10.90
N ARG A 128 0.69 8.92 -10.50
CA ARG A 128 0.20 7.55 -10.72
C ARG A 128 0.29 7.15 -12.19
N HIS A 129 -0.16 8.02 -13.10
CA HIS A 129 -0.06 7.77 -14.54
C HIS A 129 1.39 7.52 -14.97
N LYS A 130 2.34 8.35 -14.53
CA LYS A 130 3.77 8.18 -14.85
C LYS A 130 4.30 6.84 -14.38
N VAL A 131 4.05 6.47 -13.10
CA VAL A 131 4.46 5.17 -12.56
C VAL A 131 3.87 4.03 -13.39
N THR A 132 2.57 4.11 -13.72
CA THR A 132 1.89 3.10 -14.53
C THR A 132 2.51 2.94 -15.91
N MET A 133 2.86 4.05 -16.56
CA MET A 133 3.51 4.02 -17.88
C MET A 133 4.91 3.43 -17.81
N GLU A 134 5.70 3.75 -16.78
CA GLU A 134 7.04 3.18 -16.60
C GLU A 134 6.99 1.66 -16.35
N VAL A 135 5.99 1.19 -15.58
CA VAL A 135 5.76 -0.26 -15.41
C VAL A 135 5.50 -0.93 -16.77
N ARG A 136 4.59 -0.37 -17.60
CA ARG A 136 4.28 -0.91 -18.93
C ARG A 136 5.49 -0.91 -19.84
N ASN A 137 6.24 0.19 -19.88
CA ASN A 137 7.45 0.32 -20.69
C ASN A 137 8.51 -0.72 -20.29
N TYR A 138 8.77 -0.86 -18.98
CA TYR A 138 9.75 -1.81 -18.48
C TYR A 138 9.37 -3.25 -18.82
N LEU A 139 8.14 -3.66 -18.52
CA LEU A 139 7.67 -5.03 -18.76
C LEU A 139 7.61 -5.36 -20.25
N ASN A 140 7.12 -4.45 -21.08
CA ASN A 140 7.14 -4.61 -22.54
C ASN A 140 8.57 -4.80 -23.07
N ASN A 141 9.54 -4.00 -22.60
CA ASN A 141 10.94 -4.11 -23.00
C ASN A 141 11.61 -5.43 -22.51
N LYS A 142 11.00 -6.08 -21.51
CA LYS A 142 11.43 -7.40 -21.01
C LYS A 142 10.67 -8.56 -21.67
N GLY A 143 9.84 -8.28 -22.69
CA GLY A 143 9.12 -9.27 -23.47
C GLY A 143 7.84 -9.79 -22.81
N PHE A 144 7.32 -9.09 -21.82
CA PHE A 144 6.00 -9.39 -21.26
C PHE A 144 4.89 -8.88 -22.16
N ILE A 145 3.81 -9.64 -22.23
CA ILE A 145 2.62 -9.34 -23.03
C ILE A 145 1.50 -8.90 -22.07
N ASP A 146 0.90 -7.72 -22.32
CA ASP A 146 -0.26 -7.22 -21.57
C ASP A 146 -1.53 -7.91 -22.09
N ILE A 147 -2.14 -8.78 -21.28
CA ILE A 147 -3.32 -9.56 -21.66
C ILE A 147 -4.41 -9.34 -20.63
N GLU A 148 -5.59 -8.90 -21.10
CA GLU A 148 -6.78 -8.74 -20.27
C GLU A 148 -7.42 -10.08 -19.93
N THR A 149 -7.85 -10.23 -18.68
CA THR A 149 -8.58 -11.38 -18.16
C THR A 149 -10.01 -10.98 -17.79
N PRO A 150 -10.98 -11.91 -17.77
CA PRO A 150 -12.38 -11.58 -17.45
C PRO A 150 -12.56 -11.05 -16.03
N TYR A 151 -13.52 -10.14 -15.85
CA TYR A 151 -14.00 -9.70 -14.53
C TYR A 151 -15.23 -10.48 -14.06
N LEU A 152 -16.06 -11.00 -14.97
CA LEU A 152 -17.20 -11.85 -14.63
C LEU A 152 -16.72 -13.30 -14.63
N ILE A 153 -16.34 -13.81 -13.47
CA ILE A 153 -15.77 -15.14 -13.31
C ILE A 153 -16.61 -15.99 -12.37
N LYS A 154 -16.24 -17.25 -12.23
CA LYS A 154 -16.77 -18.13 -11.19
C LYS A 154 -16.16 -17.78 -9.84
N SER A 155 -16.96 -17.83 -8.76
CA SER A 155 -16.44 -17.70 -7.40
C SER A 155 -15.35 -18.74 -7.13
N THR A 156 -14.20 -18.26 -6.70
CA THR A 156 -13.03 -19.09 -6.32
C THR A 156 -12.47 -18.58 -5.00
N PRO A 157 -12.41 -19.42 -3.96
CA PRO A 157 -11.96 -18.98 -2.65
C PRO A 157 -10.44 -18.71 -2.66
N GLU A 158 -10.07 -17.43 -2.61
CA GLU A 158 -8.67 -16.96 -2.54
C GLU A 158 -8.32 -16.29 -1.20
N GLY A 159 -9.14 -16.50 -0.15
CA GLY A 159 -8.90 -15.98 1.20
C GLY A 159 -9.83 -14.84 1.62
N ALA A 160 -10.23 -13.94 0.72
CA ALA A 160 -11.23 -12.91 1.00
C ALA A 160 -12.64 -13.36 0.59
N ARG A 161 -13.67 -12.57 0.93
CA ARG A 161 -15.00 -12.75 0.37
C ARG A 161 -15.11 -12.13 -1.02
N ASP A 162 -15.88 -12.79 -1.89
CA ASP A 162 -16.13 -12.30 -3.23
C ASP A 162 -17.29 -11.29 -3.26
N PHE A 163 -17.18 -10.30 -4.13
CA PHE A 163 -18.34 -9.56 -4.60
C PHE A 163 -19.04 -10.39 -5.68
N VAL A 164 -20.34 -10.62 -5.54
CA VAL A 164 -21.13 -11.44 -6.46
C VAL A 164 -22.08 -10.60 -7.30
N VAL A 165 -22.24 -10.98 -8.57
CA VAL A 165 -23.09 -10.32 -9.56
C VAL A 165 -24.10 -11.34 -10.09
N PRO A 166 -25.41 -11.13 -9.93
CA PRO A 166 -26.43 -12.06 -10.40
C PRO A 166 -26.48 -12.10 -11.93
N SER A 167 -26.73 -13.28 -12.49
CA SER A 167 -26.90 -13.49 -13.93
C SER A 167 -28.38 -13.45 -14.33
N ARG A 168 -28.76 -12.47 -15.15
CA ARG A 168 -30.14 -12.43 -15.71
C ARG A 168 -30.41 -13.59 -16.68
N MET A 169 -29.38 -14.02 -17.42
CA MET A 169 -29.53 -15.09 -18.42
C MET A 169 -29.62 -16.48 -17.80
N ASN A 170 -29.06 -16.67 -16.62
CA ASN A 170 -29.02 -17.94 -15.91
C ASN A 170 -29.60 -17.72 -14.52
N SER A 171 -30.91 -17.85 -14.37
CA SER A 171 -31.61 -17.58 -13.11
C SER A 171 -31.07 -18.45 -11.98
N GLY A 172 -30.75 -17.82 -10.82
CA GLY A 172 -30.18 -18.48 -9.65
C GLY A 172 -28.66 -18.67 -9.71
N GLU A 173 -28.02 -18.29 -10.81
CA GLU A 173 -26.54 -18.31 -10.91
C GLU A 173 -25.93 -16.91 -10.76
N PHE A 174 -24.70 -16.88 -10.28
CA PHE A 174 -23.96 -15.64 -10.01
C PHE A 174 -22.56 -15.69 -10.61
N TYR A 175 -22.12 -14.58 -11.15
CA TYR A 175 -20.71 -14.30 -11.35
C TYR A 175 -20.10 -13.78 -10.06
N ALA A 176 -18.78 -13.92 -9.93
CA ALA A 176 -17.99 -13.23 -8.92
C ALA A 176 -17.03 -12.24 -9.59
N LEU A 177 -16.71 -11.16 -8.88
CA LEU A 177 -15.62 -10.27 -9.30
C LEU A 177 -14.29 -10.83 -8.79
N PRO A 178 -13.20 -10.84 -9.60
CA PRO A 178 -11.95 -11.52 -9.27
C PRO A 178 -11.21 -10.85 -8.12
N GLN A 179 -10.75 -11.64 -7.17
CA GLN A 179 -9.82 -11.20 -6.12
C GLN A 179 -8.42 -10.98 -6.68
N SER A 180 -8.08 -11.73 -7.73
CA SER A 180 -6.89 -11.62 -8.56
C SER A 180 -7.10 -12.41 -9.87
N PRO A 181 -6.30 -12.22 -10.93
CA PRO A 181 -6.37 -13.03 -12.15
C PRO A 181 -5.65 -14.37 -12.03
N GLN A 182 -5.45 -14.91 -10.82
CA GLN A 182 -4.57 -16.06 -10.54
C GLN A 182 -4.82 -17.28 -11.41
N THR A 183 -6.07 -17.70 -11.56
CA THR A 183 -6.38 -18.89 -12.34
C THR A 183 -6.18 -18.68 -13.84
N PHE A 184 -6.50 -17.48 -14.34
CA PHE A 184 -6.35 -17.16 -15.76
C PHE A 184 -4.90 -17.00 -16.18
N LYS A 185 -4.06 -16.36 -15.34
CA LYS A 185 -2.62 -16.25 -15.67
C LYS A 185 -1.92 -17.60 -15.72
N GLN A 186 -2.33 -18.56 -14.86
CA GLN A 186 -1.83 -19.94 -14.94
C GLN A 186 -2.30 -20.64 -16.20
N LEU A 187 -3.56 -20.41 -16.64
CA LEU A 187 -4.07 -20.92 -17.92
C LEU A 187 -3.31 -20.32 -19.12
N LEU A 188 -2.90 -19.04 -19.05
CA LEU A 188 -2.08 -18.41 -20.06
C LEU A 188 -0.70 -19.08 -20.19
N MET A 189 -0.10 -19.50 -19.04
CA MET A 189 1.14 -20.27 -19.06
C MET A 189 0.95 -21.62 -19.74
N VAL A 190 -0.12 -22.34 -19.43
CA VAL A 190 -0.49 -23.58 -20.14
C VAL A 190 -0.76 -23.31 -21.63
N GLY A 191 -1.32 -22.15 -21.96
CA GLY A 191 -1.57 -21.69 -23.32
C GLY A 191 -0.33 -21.24 -24.11
N GLY A 192 0.86 -21.27 -23.48
CA GLY A 192 2.15 -20.93 -24.14
C GLY A 192 2.49 -19.44 -24.12
N ILE A 193 1.89 -18.66 -23.26
CA ILE A 193 2.28 -17.25 -23.03
C ILE A 193 3.37 -17.24 -21.94
N ASP A 194 4.62 -17.18 -22.36
CA ASP A 194 5.77 -17.33 -21.45
C ASP A 194 5.96 -16.18 -20.46
N ARG A 195 5.50 -14.98 -20.81
CA ARG A 195 5.62 -13.78 -19.99
C ARG A 195 4.37 -12.94 -20.11
N TYR A 196 3.55 -12.98 -19.09
CA TYR A 196 2.29 -12.25 -18.98
C TYR A 196 2.41 -11.14 -17.95
N PHE A 197 1.77 -10.01 -18.23
CA PHE A 197 1.39 -9.05 -17.21
C PHE A 197 0.02 -8.43 -17.49
N GLN A 198 -0.57 -7.83 -16.47
CA GLN A 198 -1.77 -7.01 -16.58
C GLN A 198 -1.79 -5.96 -15.46
N ILE A 199 -2.19 -4.74 -15.77
CA ILE A 199 -2.55 -3.75 -14.75
C ILE A 199 -4.05 -3.85 -14.53
N VAL A 200 -4.45 -4.61 -13.52
CA VAL A 200 -5.79 -5.17 -13.36
C VAL A 200 -6.48 -4.66 -12.10
N LYS A 201 -7.80 -4.43 -12.19
CA LYS A 201 -8.66 -4.23 -11.03
C LYS A 201 -8.92 -5.56 -10.33
N CYS A 202 -8.75 -5.56 -9.01
CA CYS A 202 -9.06 -6.66 -8.12
C CYS A 202 -10.08 -6.21 -7.08
N PHE A 203 -10.89 -7.15 -6.59
CA PHE A 203 -12.03 -6.88 -5.73
C PHE A 203 -11.98 -7.80 -4.50
N ARG A 204 -12.08 -7.23 -3.29
CA ARG A 204 -12.10 -8.01 -2.05
C ARG A 204 -13.07 -7.37 -1.07
N ASP A 205 -14.05 -8.16 -0.62
CA ASP A 205 -14.97 -7.74 0.43
C ASP A 205 -14.36 -8.02 1.81
N GLU A 206 -13.51 -7.10 2.24
CA GLU A 206 -12.77 -7.14 3.50
C GLU A 206 -12.97 -5.84 4.29
N ASP A 207 -12.58 -5.86 5.57
CA ASP A 207 -12.55 -4.68 6.41
C ASP A 207 -11.60 -3.61 5.84
N LEU A 208 -12.10 -2.40 5.70
CA LEU A 208 -11.37 -1.29 5.11
C LEU A 208 -10.41 -0.65 6.11
N ARG A 209 -9.28 -0.20 5.60
CA ARG A 209 -8.25 0.55 6.32
C ARG A 209 -7.73 1.69 5.45
N ALA A 210 -6.87 2.55 6.00
CA ALA A 210 -6.28 3.66 5.25
C ALA A 210 -5.51 3.23 3.98
N ASP A 211 -4.96 2.02 3.99
CA ASP A 211 -4.18 1.38 2.94
C ASP A 211 -4.93 0.28 2.17
N ARG A 212 -6.27 0.16 2.36
CA ARG A 212 -7.12 -0.84 1.69
C ARG A 212 -8.37 -0.23 1.11
N GLN A 213 -8.72 -0.66 -0.09
CA GLN A 213 -9.97 -0.35 -0.79
C GLN A 213 -10.64 -1.66 -1.22
N PRO A 214 -11.97 -1.73 -1.31
CA PRO A 214 -12.69 -2.94 -1.74
C PRO A 214 -12.42 -3.27 -3.21
N GLU A 215 -12.05 -2.27 -3.99
CA GLU A 215 -11.51 -2.37 -5.34
C GLU A 215 -10.16 -1.66 -5.41
N PHE A 216 -9.15 -2.36 -5.88
CA PHE A 216 -7.78 -1.86 -5.95
C PHE A 216 -7.09 -2.32 -7.24
N THR A 217 -5.92 -1.81 -7.53
CA THR A 217 -5.21 -2.14 -8.76
C THR A 217 -3.94 -2.92 -8.46
N GLN A 218 -3.74 -4.03 -9.19
CA GLN A 218 -2.50 -4.80 -9.16
C GLN A 218 -1.72 -4.62 -10.47
N ILE A 219 -0.39 -4.69 -10.36
CA ILE A 219 0.50 -5.08 -11.45
C ILE A 219 0.67 -6.59 -11.27
N ASP A 220 -0.03 -7.37 -12.06
CA ASP A 220 -0.01 -8.83 -11.98
C ASP A 220 0.88 -9.40 -13.08
N CYS A 221 1.79 -10.31 -12.71
CA CYS A 221 2.77 -10.89 -13.62
C CYS A 221 2.90 -12.40 -13.40
N GLU A 222 3.15 -13.15 -14.50
CA GLU A 222 3.44 -14.58 -14.45
C GLU A 222 4.46 -14.94 -15.55
N MET A 223 5.33 -15.90 -15.28
CA MET A 223 6.41 -16.33 -16.16
C MET A 223 6.49 -17.87 -16.19
N SER A 224 6.73 -18.44 -17.36
CA SER A 224 6.99 -19.88 -17.56
C SER A 224 8.48 -20.20 -17.55
N PHE A 225 8.81 -21.46 -17.21
CA PHE A 225 10.19 -22.00 -17.22
C PHE A 225 11.15 -21.26 -16.30
N VAL A 226 10.68 -20.87 -15.12
CA VAL A 226 11.42 -20.09 -14.13
C VAL A 226 11.47 -20.79 -12.78
N ASP A 227 12.51 -20.48 -12.02
CA ASP A 227 12.60 -20.75 -10.60
C ASP A 227 12.39 -19.46 -9.77
N GLN A 228 12.53 -19.57 -8.46
CA GLN A 228 12.36 -18.42 -7.55
C GLN A 228 13.34 -17.29 -7.88
N GLU A 229 14.61 -17.62 -8.13
CA GLU A 229 15.66 -16.62 -8.37
C GLU A 229 15.42 -15.84 -9.65
N ASP A 230 14.93 -16.49 -10.71
CA ASP A 230 14.57 -15.83 -11.96
C ASP A 230 13.50 -14.77 -11.75
N VAL A 231 12.46 -15.09 -10.95
CA VAL A 231 11.39 -14.15 -10.62
C VAL A 231 11.92 -13.00 -9.76
N LEU A 232 12.68 -13.28 -8.70
CA LEU A 232 13.23 -12.24 -7.84
C LEU A 232 14.10 -11.27 -8.64
N ASN A 233 15.04 -11.77 -9.44
CA ASN A 233 15.96 -10.96 -10.25
C ASN A 233 15.21 -10.10 -11.28
N GLN A 234 14.18 -10.64 -11.93
CA GLN A 234 13.37 -9.90 -12.90
C GLN A 234 12.68 -8.70 -12.26
N PHE A 235 12.11 -8.88 -11.07
CA PHE A 235 11.31 -7.85 -10.40
C PHE A 235 12.12 -6.93 -9.48
N GLU A 236 13.31 -7.33 -9.02
CA GLU A 236 14.32 -6.39 -8.50
C GLU A 236 14.65 -5.32 -9.56
N GLY A 237 14.80 -5.74 -10.81
CA GLY A 237 15.02 -4.83 -11.93
C GLY A 237 13.87 -3.85 -12.15
N LEU A 238 12.61 -4.30 -12.08
CA LEU A 238 11.43 -3.43 -12.20
C LEU A 238 11.40 -2.36 -11.09
N ILE A 239 11.54 -2.77 -9.85
CA ILE A 239 11.45 -1.85 -8.71
C ILE A 239 12.63 -0.87 -8.69
N SER A 240 13.83 -1.34 -8.97
CA SER A 240 15.02 -0.47 -9.11
C SER A 240 14.84 0.57 -10.21
N HIS A 241 14.30 0.14 -11.36
CA HIS A 241 13.98 1.04 -12.48
C HIS A 241 12.95 2.10 -12.07
N LEU A 242 11.85 1.70 -11.43
CA LEU A 242 10.81 2.64 -11.00
C LEU A 242 11.34 3.67 -10.01
N ILE A 243 12.09 3.24 -8.99
CA ILE A 243 12.65 4.15 -7.99
C ILE A 243 13.67 5.12 -8.64
N MET A 244 14.45 4.65 -9.62
CA MET A 244 15.39 5.50 -10.34
C MET A 244 14.66 6.53 -11.21
N GLU A 245 13.73 6.11 -12.08
CA GLU A 245 13.08 6.98 -13.06
C GLU A 245 12.08 7.97 -12.40
N ILE A 246 11.44 7.56 -11.31
CA ILE A 246 10.42 8.36 -10.64
C ILE A 246 11.02 9.27 -9.56
N ASN A 247 11.94 8.76 -8.75
CA ASN A 247 12.49 9.45 -7.57
C ASN A 247 13.95 9.87 -7.73
N ASN A 248 14.61 9.53 -8.84
CA ASN A 248 16.04 9.75 -9.06
C ASN A 248 16.91 9.21 -7.91
N TYR A 249 16.54 8.03 -7.39
CA TYR A 249 17.19 7.40 -6.26
C TYR A 249 17.76 6.04 -6.69
N LYS A 250 19.06 5.83 -6.47
CA LYS A 250 19.72 4.55 -6.79
C LYS A 250 19.60 3.60 -5.61
N VAL A 251 18.82 2.55 -5.77
CA VAL A 251 18.69 1.48 -4.77
C VAL A 251 19.92 0.58 -4.80
N GLY A 252 20.35 0.09 -3.63
CA GLY A 252 21.38 -0.93 -3.49
C GLY A 252 20.87 -2.33 -3.77
N VAL A 253 21.63 -3.33 -3.33
CA VAL A 253 21.24 -4.76 -3.39
C VAL A 253 20.02 -4.96 -2.47
N PHE A 254 19.06 -5.75 -2.92
CA PHE A 254 17.90 -6.14 -2.11
C PHE A 254 18.32 -7.28 -1.15
N PRO A 255 18.37 -7.04 0.17
CA PRO A 255 18.62 -8.12 1.11
C PRO A 255 17.55 -9.21 0.98
N ARG A 256 17.94 -10.45 1.24
CA ARG A 256 17.04 -11.61 1.30
C ARG A 256 17.09 -12.16 2.71
N ILE A 257 15.97 -12.23 3.36
CA ILE A 257 15.81 -12.80 4.69
C ILE A 257 14.66 -13.81 4.68
N THR A 258 14.79 -14.83 5.51
CA THR A 258 13.71 -15.79 5.69
C THR A 258 12.58 -15.19 6.53
N TYR A 259 11.37 -15.73 6.40
CA TYR A 259 10.24 -15.39 7.25
C TYR A 259 10.59 -15.49 8.74
N ASN A 260 11.29 -16.56 9.14
CA ASN A 260 11.70 -16.74 10.53
C ASN A 260 12.68 -15.64 11.01
N GLU A 261 13.64 -15.25 10.15
CA GLU A 261 14.54 -14.13 10.47
C GLU A 261 13.79 -12.81 10.57
N ALA A 262 12.84 -12.56 9.68
CA ALA A 262 12.01 -11.35 9.71
C ALA A 262 11.19 -11.27 11.02
N ILE A 263 10.53 -12.34 11.40
CA ILE A 263 9.75 -12.40 12.65
C ILE A 263 10.65 -12.30 13.89
N ASN A 264 11.75 -13.04 13.95
CA ASN A 264 12.61 -13.07 15.14
C ASN A 264 13.40 -11.77 15.33
N ASN A 265 13.84 -11.12 14.25
CA ASN A 265 14.68 -9.93 14.33
C ASN A 265 13.90 -8.62 14.33
N TYR A 266 12.64 -8.61 13.84
CA TYR A 266 11.87 -7.39 13.64
C TYR A 266 10.41 -7.47 14.11
N GLY A 267 9.92 -8.68 14.45
CA GLY A 267 8.54 -8.91 14.89
C GLY A 267 7.48 -8.77 13.80
N SER A 268 7.88 -8.82 12.52
CA SER A 268 7.01 -8.64 11.38
C SER A 268 7.54 -9.39 10.16
N ASP A 269 6.65 -9.91 9.32
CA ASP A 269 6.92 -10.46 8.00
C ASP A 269 7.27 -9.40 6.94
N LYS A 270 7.07 -8.13 7.27
CA LYS A 270 7.35 -6.97 6.41
C LYS A 270 8.19 -5.92 7.15
N PRO A 271 9.44 -6.21 7.51
CA PRO A 271 10.26 -5.33 8.31
C PRO A 271 10.68 -4.07 7.55
N ASP A 272 10.69 -2.94 8.26
CA ASP A 272 11.30 -1.70 7.77
C ASP A 272 12.80 -1.74 8.11
N ILE A 273 13.65 -1.83 7.08
CA ILE A 273 15.10 -1.93 7.23
C ILE A 273 15.84 -0.61 6.96
N ARG A 274 15.13 0.53 6.86
CA ARG A 274 15.75 1.86 6.77
C ARG A 274 16.57 2.22 8.01
N PHE A 275 16.36 1.51 9.09
CA PHE A 275 17.04 1.68 10.38
C PHE A 275 17.25 0.31 11.02
N ASP A 276 18.29 0.21 11.86
CA ASP A 276 18.61 -1.01 12.58
C ASP A 276 17.53 -1.38 13.63
N MET A 277 17.83 -1.39 14.91
CA MET A 277 16.93 -1.84 15.99
C MET A 277 16.51 -3.31 15.84
N LYS A 278 17.46 -4.17 15.46
CA LYS A 278 17.24 -5.63 15.49
C LYS A 278 17.01 -6.10 16.91
N PHE A 279 16.22 -7.15 17.05
CA PHE A 279 15.92 -7.74 18.35
C PHE A 279 17.07 -8.63 18.84
N GLY A 280 17.38 -8.51 20.15
CA GLY A 280 18.26 -9.42 20.86
C GLY A 280 17.45 -10.23 21.89
N ASN A 281 17.49 -11.56 21.77
CA ASN A 281 16.84 -12.48 22.71
C ASN A 281 17.76 -12.71 23.92
N ILE A 282 17.34 -12.23 25.08
CA ILE A 282 18.08 -12.33 26.35
C ILE A 282 17.46 -13.34 27.33
N THR A 283 16.53 -14.17 26.90
CA THR A 283 15.75 -15.08 27.75
C THR A 283 16.64 -15.90 28.69
N ASP A 284 17.65 -16.57 28.13
CA ASP A 284 18.54 -17.46 28.90
C ASP A 284 19.43 -16.71 29.91
N LYS A 285 19.70 -15.43 29.65
CA LYS A 285 20.52 -14.56 30.53
C LYS A 285 19.70 -13.81 31.56
N ALA A 286 18.42 -13.63 31.31
CA ALA A 286 17.51 -12.86 32.16
C ALA A 286 16.73 -13.73 33.17
N LYS A 287 16.50 -15.01 32.88
CA LYS A 287 15.78 -15.92 33.78
C LYS A 287 16.64 -16.41 34.96
N GLY A 288 15.98 -16.80 36.04
CA GLY A 288 16.63 -17.41 37.23
C GLY A 288 17.32 -16.39 38.13
N LYS A 289 17.05 -15.10 37.99
CA LYS A 289 17.65 -14.02 38.79
C LYS A 289 16.70 -13.47 39.86
N GLY A 290 15.54 -14.06 40.07
CA GLY A 290 14.57 -13.67 41.10
C GLY A 290 13.63 -12.53 40.70
N PHE A 291 13.68 -12.07 39.45
CA PHE A 291 12.69 -11.16 38.90
C PHE A 291 11.50 -11.96 38.36
N LYS A 292 10.50 -12.18 39.22
CA LYS A 292 9.34 -13.05 38.97
C LYS A 292 8.66 -12.84 37.61
N ILE A 293 8.64 -11.60 37.11
CA ILE A 293 8.02 -11.29 35.82
C ILE A 293 8.79 -11.99 34.70
N PHE A 294 10.12 -11.93 34.69
CA PHE A 294 10.92 -12.57 33.66
C PHE A 294 10.99 -14.09 33.86
N ASP A 295 11.07 -14.54 35.11
CA ASP A 295 11.19 -15.97 35.41
C ASP A 295 9.98 -16.79 34.92
N SER A 296 8.79 -16.17 34.85
CA SER A 296 7.53 -16.84 34.44
C SER A 296 7.24 -16.75 32.92
N GLU A 297 7.95 -15.94 32.15
CA GLU A 297 7.61 -15.70 30.75
C GLU A 297 8.39 -16.62 29.78
N GLU A 298 7.82 -16.85 28.59
CA GLU A 298 8.45 -17.70 27.57
C GLU A 298 9.64 -17.01 26.91
N LEU A 299 9.46 -15.74 26.56
CA LEU A 299 10.41 -14.91 25.81
C LEU A 299 10.69 -13.60 26.52
N ILE A 300 11.97 -13.22 26.56
CA ILE A 300 12.45 -11.91 27.02
C ILE A 300 13.36 -11.37 25.92
N ILE A 301 12.96 -10.26 25.31
CA ILE A 301 13.57 -9.78 24.08
C ILE A 301 13.50 -8.24 24.01
N GLY A 302 14.52 -7.63 23.44
CA GLY A 302 14.59 -6.16 23.35
C GLY A 302 15.34 -5.68 22.12
N PHE A 303 15.37 -4.37 21.95
CA PHE A 303 16.16 -3.68 20.93
C PHE A 303 16.81 -2.40 21.50
N SER A 304 17.87 -1.94 20.84
CA SER A 304 18.58 -0.73 21.17
C SER A 304 18.05 0.48 20.38
N ILE A 305 17.90 1.61 21.05
CA ILE A 305 17.56 2.92 20.48
C ILE A 305 18.84 3.76 20.50
N LYS A 306 19.43 3.99 19.33
CA LYS A 306 20.67 4.76 19.20
C LYS A 306 20.50 6.17 19.76
N LYS A 307 21.48 6.60 20.62
CA LYS A 307 21.46 7.88 21.35
C LYS A 307 20.25 8.07 22.27
N GLY A 308 19.52 7.01 22.58
CA GLY A 308 18.29 7.06 23.40
C GLY A 308 18.55 7.23 24.90
N ALA A 309 19.79 7.12 25.40
CA ALA A 309 20.11 7.38 26.81
C ALA A 309 19.72 8.80 27.23
N SER A 310 19.65 9.74 26.28
CA SER A 310 19.20 11.12 26.50
C SER A 310 17.69 11.24 26.79
N PHE A 311 16.88 10.22 26.56
CA PHE A 311 15.43 10.27 26.83
C PHE A 311 15.19 10.58 28.32
N SER A 312 14.36 11.57 28.58
CA SER A 312 13.93 11.92 29.94
C SER A 312 13.09 10.79 30.56
N ARG A 313 12.97 10.80 31.89
CA ARG A 313 12.10 9.86 32.60
C ARG A 313 10.65 9.91 32.07
N LYS A 314 10.13 11.12 31.81
CA LYS A 314 8.79 11.34 31.29
C LYS A 314 8.58 10.69 29.92
N GLU A 315 9.58 10.76 29.03
CA GLU A 315 9.50 10.11 27.71
C GLU A 315 9.47 8.60 27.82
N ILE A 316 10.28 8.01 28.71
CA ILE A 316 10.26 6.57 28.98
C ILE A 316 8.91 6.16 29.58
N ASP A 317 8.37 6.91 30.54
CA ASP A 317 7.06 6.63 31.16
C ASP A 317 5.91 6.73 30.13
N ASN A 318 6.02 7.63 29.14
CA ASN A 318 5.08 7.70 28.02
C ASN A 318 5.12 6.41 27.18
N TRP A 319 6.31 5.86 26.88
CA TRP A 319 6.44 4.60 26.16
C TRP A 319 5.89 3.42 26.96
N ILE A 320 6.14 3.38 28.28
CA ILE A 320 5.56 2.37 29.17
C ILE A 320 4.02 2.43 29.13
N SER A 321 3.46 3.63 29.11
CA SER A 321 2.01 3.83 29.01
C SER A 321 1.48 3.44 27.63
N TRP A 322 2.22 3.75 26.57
CA TRP A 322 1.84 3.43 25.19
C TRP A 322 1.74 1.91 24.94
N VAL A 323 2.71 1.12 25.41
CA VAL A 323 2.68 -0.35 25.21
C VAL A 323 1.55 -1.03 25.99
N LYS A 324 1.04 -0.39 27.05
CA LYS A 324 -0.10 -0.91 27.84
C LYS A 324 -1.45 -0.66 27.18
N GLN A 325 -1.53 0.21 26.17
CA GLN A 325 -2.80 0.47 25.48
C GLN A 325 -3.37 -0.82 24.89
N PRO A 326 -4.71 -0.98 24.85
CA PRO A 326 -5.36 -2.23 24.44
C PRO A 326 -4.93 -2.78 23.07
N GLN A 327 -4.64 -1.87 22.13
CA GLN A 327 -4.19 -2.24 20.78
C GLN A 327 -2.80 -2.92 20.76
N ILE A 328 -1.93 -2.62 21.74
CA ILE A 328 -0.62 -3.25 21.90
C ILE A 328 -0.70 -4.36 22.94
N GLY A 329 -1.23 -4.05 24.13
CA GLY A 329 -1.56 -5.00 25.19
C GLY A 329 -0.34 -5.68 25.81
N ALA A 330 0.81 -4.99 25.89
CA ALA A 330 1.96 -5.44 26.65
C ALA A 330 1.84 -5.08 28.12
N LYS A 331 2.49 -5.86 29.01
CA LYS A 331 2.42 -5.64 30.47
C LYS A 331 3.22 -4.42 30.93
N GLY A 332 4.26 -4.03 30.20
CA GLY A 332 5.15 -2.91 30.49
C GLY A 332 6.47 -3.02 29.72
N ILE A 333 7.37 -2.10 29.94
CA ILE A 333 8.73 -2.09 29.37
C ILE A 333 9.72 -2.18 30.53
N VAL A 334 10.68 -3.07 30.44
CA VAL A 334 11.96 -2.96 31.16
C VAL A 334 12.90 -2.17 30.28
N TRP A 335 13.58 -1.20 30.86
CA TRP A 335 14.53 -0.38 30.11
C TRP A 335 15.91 -0.37 30.77
N VAL A 336 16.95 -0.25 29.93
CA VAL A 336 18.34 -0.08 30.34
C VAL A 336 18.93 1.09 29.57
N LYS A 337 19.48 2.07 30.28
CA LYS A 337 20.32 3.15 29.72
C LYS A 337 21.79 2.72 29.76
N TYR A 338 22.42 2.76 28.62
CA TYR A 338 23.87 2.64 28.48
C TYR A 338 24.44 4.03 28.22
N ASN A 339 24.91 4.71 29.28
CA ASN A 339 25.34 6.08 29.19
C ASN A 339 26.67 6.22 28.41
N GLU A 340 27.00 7.45 27.97
CA GLU A 340 28.24 7.75 27.24
C GLU A 340 29.50 7.39 28.02
N ASP A 341 29.46 7.52 29.35
CA ASP A 341 30.55 7.15 30.29
C ASP A 341 30.61 5.65 30.55
N LYS A 342 29.82 4.85 29.81
CA LYS A 342 29.66 3.40 29.98
C LYS A 342 28.98 2.96 31.27
N SER A 343 28.48 3.86 32.10
CA SER A 343 27.67 3.49 33.26
C SER A 343 26.29 2.96 32.80
N LEU A 344 25.77 2.05 33.62
CA LEU A 344 24.46 1.41 33.34
C LEU A 344 23.43 1.85 34.37
N LYS A 345 22.20 2.11 33.90
CA LYS A 345 21.06 2.38 34.76
C LYS A 345 19.84 1.66 34.18
N SER A 346 19.12 0.92 35.01
CA SER A 346 17.96 0.18 34.55
C SER A 346 16.74 0.35 35.45
N SER A 347 15.60 -0.10 34.98
CA SER A 347 14.37 -0.21 35.80
C SER A 347 14.38 -1.44 36.71
N VAL A 348 15.39 -2.30 36.60
CA VAL A 348 15.48 -3.59 37.30
C VAL A 348 16.82 -3.77 38.04
N ASP A 349 17.53 -2.70 38.37
CA ASP A 349 18.84 -2.69 39.08
C ASP A 349 18.84 -3.50 40.38
N LYS A 350 17.66 -3.67 41.02
CA LYS A 350 17.51 -4.45 42.24
C LYS A 350 17.68 -5.96 42.06
N PHE A 351 17.54 -6.45 40.84
CA PHE A 351 17.52 -7.88 40.49
C PHE A 351 18.70 -8.34 39.64
N TYR A 352 19.33 -7.39 38.91
CA TYR A 352 20.38 -7.70 37.94
C TYR A 352 21.65 -6.89 38.26
N SER A 353 22.77 -7.59 38.27
CA SER A 353 24.07 -6.97 38.42
C SER A 353 24.49 -6.25 37.13
N GLU A 354 25.51 -5.37 37.26
CA GLU A 354 26.10 -4.68 36.09
C GLU A 354 26.66 -5.69 35.06
N ASN A 355 27.16 -6.83 35.48
CA ASN A 355 27.62 -7.90 34.60
C ASN A 355 26.43 -8.51 33.80
N ASP A 356 25.28 -8.74 34.43
CA ASP A 356 24.09 -9.26 33.77
C ASP A 356 23.62 -8.27 32.69
N LEU A 357 23.55 -6.97 33.01
CA LEU A 357 23.16 -5.93 32.07
C LEU A 357 24.18 -5.76 30.92
N THR A 358 25.47 -5.94 31.21
CA THR A 358 26.52 -5.93 30.17
C THR A 358 26.38 -7.09 29.20
N GLU A 359 25.95 -8.27 29.64
CA GLU A 359 25.62 -9.39 28.71
C GLU A 359 24.43 -9.06 27.82
N TRP A 360 23.38 -8.39 28.37
CA TRP A 360 22.23 -7.97 27.56
C TRP A 360 22.64 -6.96 26.49
N ILE A 361 23.47 -5.98 26.84
CA ILE A 361 24.00 -4.98 25.90
C ILE A 361 24.68 -5.65 24.71
N LYS A 362 25.53 -6.66 24.97
CA LYS A 362 26.22 -7.40 23.90
C LYS A 362 25.28 -8.16 22.98
N ILE A 363 24.24 -8.80 23.55
CA ILE A 363 23.25 -9.60 22.78
C ILE A 363 22.37 -8.66 21.93
N ILE A 364 22.03 -7.47 22.46
CA ILE A 364 21.15 -6.48 21.81
C ILE A 364 21.94 -5.54 20.89
N ASP A 365 23.27 -5.64 20.90
CA ASP A 365 24.19 -4.82 20.10
C ASP A 365 24.01 -3.31 20.36
N ALA A 366 24.06 -2.93 21.65
CA ALA A 366 23.93 -1.55 22.06
C ALA A 366 25.30 -0.89 22.29
N ASP A 367 25.39 0.38 21.90
CA ASP A 367 26.58 1.24 22.09
C ASP A 367 26.40 2.20 23.27
N PRO A 368 27.51 2.78 23.81
CA PRO A 368 27.42 3.88 24.77
C PRO A 368 26.56 5.03 24.20
N GLY A 369 25.65 5.54 25.01
CA GLY A 369 24.64 6.52 24.60
C GLY A 369 23.30 5.94 24.24
N ASP A 370 23.12 4.62 24.16
CA ASP A 370 21.89 3.97 23.75
C ASP A 370 20.91 3.72 24.92
N LEU A 371 19.61 3.60 24.56
CA LEU A 371 18.54 3.13 25.43
C LEU A 371 18.01 1.80 24.91
N ILE A 372 17.93 0.81 25.77
CA ILE A 372 17.37 -0.50 25.45
C ILE A 372 15.94 -0.59 25.99
N PHE A 373 15.01 -1.03 25.16
CA PHE A 373 13.67 -1.44 25.58
C PHE A 373 13.50 -2.96 25.46
N ILE A 374 12.94 -3.56 26.51
CA ILE A 374 12.76 -5.01 26.64
C ILE A 374 11.30 -5.30 26.97
N LEU A 375 10.71 -6.23 26.24
CA LEU A 375 9.40 -6.83 26.53
C LEU A 375 9.55 -8.28 26.93
N SER A 376 8.55 -8.81 27.62
CA SER A 376 8.46 -10.23 27.97
C SER A 376 7.05 -10.75 27.88
N GLY A 377 6.89 -12.03 27.53
CA GLY A 377 5.59 -12.67 27.41
C GLY A 377 5.62 -13.95 26.57
N LYS A 378 4.43 -14.30 26.02
CA LYS A 378 4.30 -15.38 25.04
C LYS A 378 4.98 -15.04 23.72
N THR A 379 5.74 -15.94 23.16
CA THR A 379 6.66 -15.73 22.05
C THR A 379 6.01 -14.95 20.87
N LYS A 380 5.01 -15.52 20.20
CA LYS A 380 4.37 -14.90 19.01
C LYS A 380 3.80 -13.50 19.31
N LYS A 381 3.16 -13.34 20.48
CA LYS A 381 2.56 -12.07 20.89
C LYS A 381 3.63 -11.00 21.20
N THR A 382 4.67 -11.39 21.92
CA THR A 382 5.73 -10.47 22.37
C THR A 382 6.54 -9.93 21.18
N LEU A 383 6.87 -10.80 20.22
CA LEU A 383 7.55 -10.40 18.98
C LEU A 383 6.74 -9.34 18.23
N LYS A 384 5.43 -9.55 18.04
CA LYS A 384 4.55 -8.57 17.39
C LYS A 384 4.50 -7.25 18.16
N GLN A 385 4.31 -7.29 19.48
CA GLN A 385 4.27 -6.11 20.34
C GLN A 385 5.58 -5.30 20.28
N LEU A 386 6.71 -5.98 20.26
CA LEU A 386 8.02 -5.34 20.15
C LEU A 386 8.23 -4.74 18.74
N GLY A 387 7.73 -5.38 17.70
CA GLY A 387 7.71 -4.85 16.33
C GLY A 387 6.94 -3.55 16.21
N GLU A 388 5.74 -3.49 16.78
CA GLU A 388 4.95 -2.26 16.83
C GLU A 388 5.66 -1.14 17.61
N LEU A 389 6.25 -1.48 18.76
CA LEU A 389 7.04 -0.51 19.54
C LEU A 389 8.26 0.01 18.76
N ARG A 390 8.96 -0.88 18.04
CA ARG A 390 10.09 -0.53 17.19
C ARG A 390 9.71 0.51 16.14
N LEU A 391 8.60 0.28 15.42
CA LEU A 391 8.09 1.20 14.39
C LEU A 391 7.66 2.54 14.98
N ALA A 392 6.96 2.54 16.11
CA ALA A 392 6.51 3.76 16.78
C ALA A 392 7.69 4.61 17.29
N VAL A 393 8.72 3.98 17.86
CA VAL A 393 9.95 4.66 18.27
C VAL A 393 10.67 5.25 17.06
N ALA A 394 10.82 4.49 15.98
CA ALA A 394 11.47 4.95 14.76
C ALA A 394 10.75 6.15 14.12
N GLU A 395 9.41 6.15 14.13
CA GLU A 395 8.62 7.29 13.68
C GLU A 395 8.90 8.54 14.51
N LYS A 396 8.81 8.41 15.84
CA LYS A 396 9.04 9.54 16.75
C LYS A 396 10.46 10.09 16.71
N THR A 397 11.44 9.25 16.39
CA THR A 397 12.86 9.65 16.27
C THR A 397 13.26 10.05 14.85
N GLY A 398 12.33 10.10 13.90
CA GLY A 398 12.57 10.55 12.52
C GLY A 398 13.38 9.56 11.67
N LEU A 399 13.48 8.29 12.07
CA LEU A 399 14.25 7.28 11.34
C LEU A 399 13.51 6.74 10.11
N ARG A 400 12.19 6.93 10.03
CA ARG A 400 11.35 6.50 8.91
C ARG A 400 11.29 7.56 7.81
N ASN A 401 12.46 8.00 7.33
CA ASN A 401 12.55 9.00 6.27
C ASN A 401 11.89 8.49 4.97
N PRO A 402 10.85 9.15 4.43
CA PRO A 402 10.17 8.73 3.20
C PRO A 402 11.01 8.89 1.92
N GLU A 403 12.09 9.67 1.96
CA GLU A 403 12.99 9.85 0.81
C GLU A 403 14.02 8.71 0.66
N ILE A 404 14.08 7.79 1.64
CA ILE A 404 14.95 6.61 1.60
C ILE A 404 14.12 5.40 1.17
N PHE A 405 14.61 4.67 0.17
CA PHE A 405 13.99 3.44 -0.31
C PHE A 405 14.85 2.25 0.06
N ALA A 406 14.32 1.37 0.91
CA ALA A 406 14.99 0.18 1.42
C ALA A 406 14.16 -1.08 1.13
N PRO A 407 14.23 -1.60 -0.10
CA PRO A 407 13.55 -2.85 -0.46
C PRO A 407 14.29 -4.07 0.07
N LEU A 408 13.54 -5.13 0.36
CA LEU A 408 14.06 -6.45 0.71
C LEU A 408 13.10 -7.55 0.26
N TRP A 409 13.61 -8.76 0.12
CA TRP A 409 12.81 -9.96 -0.05
C TRP A 409 12.65 -10.71 1.27
N VAL A 410 11.44 -11.13 1.56
CA VAL A 410 11.16 -12.13 2.58
C VAL A 410 10.79 -13.43 1.88
N THR A 411 11.45 -14.53 2.26
CA THR A 411 11.29 -15.84 1.62
C THR A 411 11.03 -16.93 2.65
N ASP A 412 10.85 -18.16 2.22
CA ASP A 412 10.74 -19.32 3.09
C ASP A 412 9.60 -19.23 4.10
N PHE A 413 8.46 -18.69 3.67
CA PHE A 413 7.25 -18.66 4.45
C PHE A 413 6.78 -20.08 4.81
N PRO A 414 6.05 -20.27 5.92
CA PRO A 414 5.30 -21.51 6.12
C PRO A 414 4.35 -21.76 4.95
N LEU A 415 4.24 -22.97 4.48
CA LEU A 415 3.28 -23.34 3.43
C LEU A 415 1.84 -23.29 3.95
N LEU A 416 1.65 -23.74 5.18
CA LEU A 416 0.37 -23.93 5.83
C LEU A 416 0.35 -23.30 7.22
N GLU A 417 -0.79 -22.75 7.61
CA GLU A 417 -1.12 -22.34 8.97
C GLU A 417 -2.27 -23.18 9.52
N TRP A 418 -2.13 -23.64 10.77
CA TRP A 418 -3.21 -24.30 11.47
C TRP A 418 -4.18 -23.29 12.06
N ASP A 419 -5.47 -23.40 11.73
CA ASP A 419 -6.51 -22.58 12.35
C ASP A 419 -7.23 -23.34 13.46
N GLU A 420 -7.11 -22.84 14.69
CA GLU A 420 -7.74 -23.43 15.88
C GLU A 420 -9.27 -23.41 15.85
N LYS A 421 -9.89 -22.49 15.10
CA LYS A 421 -11.35 -22.35 15.01
C LYS A 421 -11.93 -23.39 14.06
N SER A 422 -11.40 -23.47 12.86
CA SER A 422 -11.85 -24.41 11.82
C SER A 422 -11.27 -25.81 11.97
N LYS A 423 -10.26 -25.98 12.84
CA LYS A 423 -9.53 -27.24 13.07
C LYS A 423 -8.97 -27.85 11.79
N ARG A 424 -8.44 -27.01 10.91
CA ARG A 424 -7.82 -27.42 9.64
C ARG A 424 -6.65 -26.51 9.27
N TYR A 425 -5.85 -26.97 8.32
CA TYR A 425 -4.83 -26.14 7.70
C TYR A 425 -5.44 -25.18 6.68
N HIS A 426 -4.88 -23.98 6.63
CA HIS A 426 -5.09 -22.99 5.57
C HIS A 426 -3.76 -22.73 4.86
N ALA A 427 -3.82 -22.47 3.56
CA ALA A 427 -2.64 -22.02 2.85
C ALA A 427 -2.25 -20.61 3.34
N MET A 428 -0.98 -20.39 3.64
CA MET A 428 -0.55 -19.07 4.09
C MET A 428 -0.63 -18.02 2.99
N HIS A 429 -0.36 -18.39 1.74
CA HIS A 429 -0.47 -17.52 0.56
C HIS A 429 -1.64 -17.95 -0.32
N HIS A 430 -1.47 -19.08 -1.03
CA HIS A 430 -2.41 -19.53 -2.04
C HIS A 430 -2.39 -21.06 -2.18
N PRO A 431 -3.52 -21.74 -2.47
CA PRO A 431 -3.56 -23.20 -2.65
C PRO A 431 -2.66 -23.75 -3.77
N PHE A 432 -2.27 -22.89 -4.72
CA PHE A 432 -1.39 -23.28 -5.84
C PHE A 432 0.10 -23.00 -5.57
N THR A 433 0.45 -22.56 -4.38
CA THR A 433 1.85 -22.31 -4.00
C THR A 433 2.61 -23.64 -3.86
N SER A 434 3.75 -23.76 -4.55
CA SER A 434 4.60 -24.93 -4.46
C SER A 434 5.34 -24.99 -3.11
N PRO A 435 5.41 -26.16 -2.47
CA PRO A 435 6.34 -26.39 -1.37
C PRO A 435 7.80 -26.34 -1.88
N LYS A 436 8.74 -26.06 -0.97
CA LYS A 436 10.16 -26.27 -1.26
C LYS A 436 10.44 -27.74 -1.54
N LYS A 437 11.30 -28.02 -2.52
CA LYS A 437 11.62 -29.40 -2.94
C LYS A 437 12.18 -30.24 -1.79
N GLU A 438 12.99 -29.60 -0.93
CA GLU A 438 13.63 -30.24 0.22
C GLU A 438 12.65 -30.68 1.28
N ASP A 439 11.49 -30.05 1.35
CA ASP A 439 10.47 -30.24 2.38
C ASP A 439 9.32 -31.18 1.94
N LEU A 440 9.33 -31.67 0.69
CA LEU A 440 8.27 -32.51 0.14
C LEU A 440 7.94 -33.74 1.02
N ASN A 441 8.96 -34.35 1.62
CA ASN A 441 8.80 -35.51 2.50
C ASN A 441 8.06 -35.16 3.81
N LEU A 442 8.00 -33.90 4.19
CA LEU A 442 7.33 -33.45 5.40
C LEU A 442 5.81 -33.29 5.22
N LEU A 443 5.33 -33.17 3.98
CA LEU A 443 3.89 -32.92 3.68
C LEU A 443 2.96 -33.94 4.36
N ASN A 444 3.38 -35.22 4.49
CA ASN A 444 2.57 -36.27 5.07
C ASN A 444 2.71 -36.39 6.61
N ASN A 445 3.87 -36.00 7.17
CA ASN A 445 4.22 -36.31 8.55
C ASN A 445 4.31 -35.07 9.46
N SER A 446 4.60 -33.89 8.89
CA SER A 446 4.80 -32.64 9.63
C SER A 446 4.48 -31.43 8.72
N PRO A 447 3.25 -31.33 8.21
CA PRO A 447 2.88 -30.29 7.22
C PRO A 447 3.08 -28.86 7.73
N GLU A 448 3.04 -28.65 9.05
CA GLU A 448 3.32 -27.36 9.69
C GLU A 448 4.78 -26.89 9.56
N LYS A 449 5.71 -27.80 9.18
CA LYS A 449 7.13 -27.47 9.00
C LYS A 449 7.52 -27.23 7.55
N VAL A 450 6.59 -27.48 6.63
CA VAL A 450 6.86 -27.32 5.19
C VAL A 450 6.95 -25.84 4.85
N ARG A 451 8.05 -25.46 4.19
CA ARG A 451 8.24 -24.11 3.68
C ARG A 451 7.64 -23.97 2.28
N ALA A 452 7.03 -22.83 2.04
CA ALA A 452 6.53 -22.44 0.73
C ALA A 452 7.67 -21.93 -0.17
N ASN A 453 7.56 -22.18 -1.46
CA ASN A 453 8.36 -21.51 -2.47
C ASN A 453 7.70 -20.17 -2.83
N ALA A 454 7.49 -19.36 -1.79
CA ALA A 454 6.84 -18.06 -1.82
C ALA A 454 7.80 -16.95 -1.40
N TYR A 455 7.52 -15.75 -1.85
CA TYR A 455 8.35 -14.58 -1.63
C TYR A 455 7.50 -13.31 -1.64
N ASP A 456 7.80 -12.41 -0.70
CA ASP A 456 7.21 -11.06 -0.65
C ASP A 456 8.30 -10.02 -0.82
N LEU A 457 8.01 -9.03 -1.67
CA LEU A 457 8.81 -7.82 -1.75
C LEU A 457 8.28 -6.80 -0.74
N VAL A 458 9.15 -6.44 0.17
CA VAL A 458 8.87 -5.41 1.18
C VAL A 458 9.64 -4.14 0.83
N LEU A 459 8.95 -2.99 0.87
CA LEU A 459 9.55 -1.68 0.68
C LEU A 459 9.15 -0.77 1.83
N ASN A 460 10.14 -0.29 2.59
CA ASN A 460 9.92 0.64 3.70
C ASN A 460 8.90 0.15 4.73
N GLY A 461 8.94 -1.14 5.07
CA GLY A 461 8.03 -1.75 6.04
C GLY A 461 6.63 -2.08 5.51
N ASN A 462 6.45 -2.02 4.20
CA ASN A 462 5.21 -2.39 3.53
C ASN A 462 5.47 -3.51 2.53
N GLU A 463 4.66 -4.55 2.57
CA GLU A 463 4.56 -5.52 1.50
C GLU A 463 3.98 -4.83 0.25
N VAL A 464 4.79 -4.68 -0.78
CA VAL A 464 4.38 -4.05 -2.04
C VAL A 464 4.04 -5.05 -3.12
N GLY A 465 4.49 -6.29 -2.98
CA GLY A 465 4.16 -7.37 -3.88
C GLY A 465 4.46 -8.72 -3.26
N GLY A 466 3.67 -9.72 -3.60
CA GLY A 466 3.84 -11.10 -3.16
C GLY A 466 3.60 -12.08 -4.28
N GLY A 467 4.27 -13.23 -4.21
CA GLY A 467 4.19 -14.25 -5.22
C GLY A 467 4.75 -15.60 -4.79
N SER A 468 4.71 -16.55 -5.71
CA SER A 468 5.27 -17.89 -5.48
C SER A 468 5.59 -18.59 -6.80
N ILE A 469 6.38 -19.64 -6.72
CA ILE A 469 6.41 -20.68 -7.74
C ILE A 469 5.16 -21.53 -7.55
N ARG A 470 4.51 -21.90 -8.66
CA ARG A 470 3.23 -22.61 -8.63
C ARG A 470 3.43 -24.12 -8.70
N ILE A 471 2.48 -24.85 -8.15
CA ILE A 471 2.37 -26.29 -8.40
C ILE A 471 1.86 -26.44 -9.84
N HIS A 472 2.59 -27.22 -10.64
CA HIS A 472 2.22 -27.61 -12.01
C HIS A 472 2.02 -29.12 -12.15
N ASP A 473 2.38 -29.89 -11.13
CA ASP A 473 2.11 -31.33 -11.05
C ASP A 473 0.73 -31.60 -10.44
N SER A 474 -0.13 -32.31 -11.16
CA SER A 474 -1.52 -32.54 -10.76
C SER A 474 -1.64 -33.45 -9.51
N LYS A 475 -0.66 -34.35 -9.27
CA LYS A 475 -0.69 -35.22 -8.08
C LYS A 475 -0.35 -34.42 -6.83
N LEU A 476 0.67 -33.59 -6.90
CA LEU A 476 1.03 -32.68 -5.81
C LEU A 476 -0.09 -31.69 -5.51
N GLN A 477 -0.75 -31.15 -6.55
CA GLN A 477 -1.89 -30.25 -6.37
C GLN A 477 -3.07 -30.93 -5.66
N LYS A 478 -3.38 -32.17 -6.03
CA LYS A 478 -4.41 -32.96 -5.34
C LYS A 478 -4.05 -33.20 -3.88
N GLN A 479 -2.80 -33.53 -3.58
CA GLN A 479 -2.31 -33.69 -2.21
C GLN A 479 -2.47 -32.39 -1.39
N MET A 480 -2.16 -31.24 -1.97
CA MET A 480 -2.35 -29.94 -1.33
C MET A 480 -3.82 -29.66 -1.02
N PHE A 481 -4.74 -29.91 -1.96
CA PHE A 481 -6.17 -29.74 -1.70
C PHE A 481 -6.67 -30.60 -0.56
N ASN A 482 -6.23 -31.87 -0.49
CA ASN A 482 -6.57 -32.77 0.62
C ASN A 482 -6.07 -32.25 1.97
N LEU A 483 -4.83 -31.71 2.04
CA LEU A 483 -4.28 -31.08 3.25
C LEU A 483 -5.07 -29.84 3.70
N LEU A 484 -5.61 -29.10 2.74
CA LEU A 484 -6.47 -27.94 2.99
C LEU A 484 -7.92 -28.32 3.33
N GLY A 485 -8.27 -29.62 3.29
CA GLY A 485 -9.58 -30.14 3.64
C GLY A 485 -10.62 -30.05 2.52
N PHE A 486 -10.20 -29.91 1.26
CA PHE A 486 -11.11 -30.05 0.13
C PHE A 486 -11.40 -31.53 -0.16
N SER A 487 -12.67 -31.87 -0.40
CA SER A 487 -13.02 -33.16 -1.03
C SER A 487 -12.63 -33.15 -2.52
N ASP A 488 -12.53 -34.33 -3.13
CA ASP A 488 -12.28 -34.44 -4.57
C ASP A 488 -13.38 -33.71 -5.38
N GLU A 489 -14.62 -33.78 -4.93
CA GLU A 489 -15.77 -33.11 -5.53
C GLU A 489 -15.68 -31.59 -5.42
N ASP A 490 -15.30 -31.08 -4.25
CA ASP A 490 -15.11 -29.63 -4.02
C ASP A 490 -13.99 -29.09 -4.88
N ALA A 491 -12.83 -29.77 -4.88
CA ALA A 491 -11.68 -29.39 -5.69
C ALA A 491 -12.01 -29.42 -7.19
N GLN A 492 -12.74 -30.45 -7.66
CA GLN A 492 -13.20 -30.54 -9.05
C GLN A 492 -14.23 -29.45 -9.38
N SER A 493 -15.16 -29.18 -8.47
CA SER A 493 -16.17 -28.16 -8.65
C SER A 493 -15.56 -26.74 -8.74
N GLN A 494 -14.59 -26.42 -7.88
CA GLN A 494 -14.00 -25.08 -7.80
C GLN A 494 -12.86 -24.85 -8.80
N PHE A 495 -11.97 -25.84 -8.97
CA PHE A 495 -10.72 -25.72 -9.71
C PHE A 495 -10.56 -26.74 -10.84
N GLY A 496 -11.62 -27.50 -11.16
CA GLY A 496 -11.58 -28.58 -12.16
C GLY A 496 -11.10 -28.13 -13.54
N PHE A 497 -11.40 -26.91 -13.93
CA PHE A 497 -10.95 -26.34 -15.20
C PHE A 497 -9.42 -26.15 -15.22
N LEU A 498 -8.83 -25.69 -14.12
CA LEU A 498 -7.37 -25.52 -14.00
C LEU A 498 -6.66 -26.88 -13.87
N MET A 499 -7.18 -27.76 -13.02
CA MET A 499 -6.69 -29.13 -12.89
C MET A 499 -6.76 -29.90 -14.19
N GLY A 500 -7.82 -29.66 -14.99
CA GLY A 500 -7.97 -30.21 -16.33
C GLY A 500 -6.90 -29.70 -17.29
N ALA A 501 -6.60 -28.41 -17.27
CA ALA A 501 -5.57 -27.80 -18.10
C ALA A 501 -4.17 -28.36 -17.81
N PHE A 502 -3.84 -28.62 -16.54
CA PHE A 502 -2.54 -29.18 -16.15
C PHE A 502 -2.26 -30.56 -16.75
N LYS A 503 -3.30 -31.33 -17.12
CA LYS A 503 -3.14 -32.61 -17.81
C LYS A 503 -2.54 -32.49 -19.22
N TYR A 504 -2.57 -31.29 -19.80
CA TYR A 504 -2.08 -31.02 -21.15
C TYR A 504 -0.69 -30.36 -21.18
N GLY A 505 0.10 -30.54 -20.12
CA GLY A 505 1.49 -30.10 -20.12
C GLY A 505 1.68 -28.68 -19.59
N ALA A 506 1.28 -28.43 -18.34
CA ALA A 506 1.59 -27.19 -17.67
C ALA A 506 3.10 -27.02 -17.47
N PRO A 507 3.73 -25.91 -17.91
CA PRO A 507 5.13 -25.66 -17.64
C PRO A 507 5.38 -25.34 -16.17
N PRO A 508 6.59 -25.50 -15.62
CA PRO A 508 6.99 -24.83 -14.40
C PRO A 508 6.77 -23.33 -14.55
N HIS A 509 6.11 -22.69 -13.61
CA HIS A 509 5.80 -21.26 -13.68
C HIS A 509 5.73 -20.61 -12.31
N GLY A 510 5.88 -19.32 -12.29
CA GLY A 510 5.81 -18.50 -11.10
C GLY A 510 5.57 -17.04 -11.45
N GLY A 511 5.14 -16.28 -10.47
CA GLY A 511 4.83 -14.88 -10.70
C GLY A 511 4.68 -14.09 -9.42
N ILE A 512 4.36 -12.82 -9.58
CA ILE A 512 4.18 -11.86 -8.50
C ILE A 512 3.07 -10.89 -8.84
N ALA A 513 2.36 -10.42 -7.83
CA ALA A 513 1.40 -9.34 -7.96
C ALA A 513 1.81 -8.17 -7.05
N PHE A 514 1.97 -6.97 -7.62
CA PHE A 514 2.23 -5.76 -6.85
C PHE A 514 0.95 -4.96 -6.66
N GLY A 515 0.73 -4.48 -5.43
CA GLY A 515 -0.31 -3.50 -5.17
C GLY A 515 0.06 -2.13 -5.74
N LEU A 516 -0.43 -1.78 -6.94
CA LEU A 516 -0.08 -0.52 -7.60
C LEU A 516 -0.42 0.69 -6.74
N ASP A 517 -1.56 0.68 -6.06
CA ASP A 517 -2.00 1.81 -5.22
C ASP A 517 -1.02 2.07 -4.08
N ARG A 518 -0.55 1.01 -3.41
CA ARG A 518 0.44 1.08 -2.33
C ARG A 518 1.82 1.48 -2.84
N LEU A 519 2.27 0.89 -3.94
CA LEU A 519 3.54 1.22 -4.56
C LEU A 519 3.60 2.70 -4.95
N VAL A 520 2.55 3.22 -5.59
CA VAL A 520 2.44 4.64 -5.97
C VAL A 520 2.45 5.56 -4.75
N ALA A 521 1.74 5.18 -3.67
CA ALA A 521 1.73 5.97 -2.43
C ALA A 521 3.13 6.07 -1.80
N ILE A 522 3.85 4.95 -1.72
CA ILE A 522 5.22 4.91 -1.17
C ILE A 522 6.18 5.73 -2.04
N LEU A 523 6.16 5.56 -3.36
CA LEU A 523 6.99 6.33 -4.29
C LEU A 523 6.65 7.83 -4.25
N GLY A 524 5.40 8.18 -3.96
CA GLY A 524 4.92 9.55 -3.78
C GLY A 524 5.11 10.12 -2.37
N GLY A 525 5.76 9.37 -1.45
CA GLY A 525 6.04 9.81 -0.07
C GLY A 525 4.78 10.02 0.77
N LYS A 526 3.70 9.25 0.54
CA LYS A 526 2.42 9.35 1.27
C LYS A 526 2.06 8.01 1.92
N GLU A 527 1.38 8.10 3.06
CA GLU A 527 0.88 6.93 3.79
C GLU A 527 -0.49 6.44 3.25
N THR A 528 -1.31 7.37 2.75
CA THR A 528 -2.64 7.04 2.23
C THR A 528 -2.64 6.80 0.74
N ILE A 529 -3.29 5.71 0.30
CA ILE A 529 -3.50 5.40 -1.12
C ILE A 529 -4.58 6.26 -1.76
N ARG A 530 -5.53 6.82 -0.97
CA ARG A 530 -6.71 7.54 -1.47
C ARG A 530 -6.36 8.78 -2.29
N ASP A 531 -5.26 9.45 -1.96
CA ASP A 531 -4.81 10.64 -2.68
C ASP A 531 -4.37 10.35 -4.12
N PHE A 532 -4.05 9.09 -4.42
CA PHE A 532 -3.64 8.62 -5.74
C PHE A 532 -4.74 7.88 -6.50
N ILE A 533 -5.92 7.74 -5.92
CA ILE A 533 -7.10 7.14 -6.56
C ILE A 533 -8.08 8.25 -6.93
N ALA A 534 -8.53 8.25 -8.19
CA ALA A 534 -9.41 9.31 -8.67
C ALA A 534 -10.72 9.40 -7.87
N PHE A 535 -11.38 8.26 -7.64
CA PHE A 535 -12.64 8.15 -6.92
C PHE A 535 -12.56 7.03 -5.88
N PRO A 536 -11.92 7.30 -4.70
CA PRO A 536 -11.79 6.31 -3.64
C PRO A 536 -13.10 6.18 -2.85
N LYS A 537 -13.30 5.02 -2.22
CA LYS A 537 -14.36 4.84 -1.22
C LYS A 537 -13.90 5.29 0.16
N ASN A 538 -14.85 5.72 0.98
CA ASN A 538 -14.60 6.13 2.37
C ASN A 538 -14.35 4.91 3.29
N ASN A 539 -14.15 5.14 4.58
CA ASN A 539 -13.89 4.10 5.57
C ASN A 539 -15.04 3.10 5.75
N SER A 540 -16.26 3.48 5.34
CA SER A 540 -17.45 2.61 5.37
C SER A 540 -17.67 1.87 4.03
N GLY A 541 -16.73 1.94 3.09
CA GLY A 541 -16.85 1.30 1.78
C GLY A 541 -17.80 2.00 0.81
N ARG A 542 -18.22 3.23 1.11
CA ARG A 542 -19.15 3.97 0.28
C ARG A 542 -18.44 4.96 -0.63
N ASP A 543 -18.95 5.08 -1.84
CA ASP A 543 -18.69 6.22 -2.70
C ASP A 543 -19.76 7.29 -2.40
N THR A 544 -19.36 8.35 -1.70
CA THR A 544 -20.29 9.41 -1.26
C THR A 544 -20.66 10.38 -2.37
N MET A 545 -19.95 10.36 -3.50
CA MET A 545 -20.23 11.22 -4.65
C MET A 545 -21.41 10.70 -5.48
N ILE A 546 -21.45 9.38 -5.71
CA ILE A 546 -22.50 8.72 -6.49
C ILE A 546 -23.49 7.93 -5.63
N ASP A 547 -23.35 8.02 -4.30
CA ASP A 547 -24.15 7.30 -3.31
C ASP A 547 -24.20 5.77 -3.54
N SER A 548 -23.02 5.17 -3.74
CA SER A 548 -22.88 3.71 -3.96
C SER A 548 -22.28 3.04 -2.70
N PRO A 549 -22.76 1.84 -2.28
CA PRO A 549 -23.84 1.06 -2.87
C PRO A 549 -25.22 1.67 -2.61
N SER A 550 -26.15 1.46 -3.51
CA SER A 550 -27.52 1.95 -3.47
C SER A 550 -28.56 0.82 -3.55
N LEU A 551 -29.80 1.13 -3.24
CA LEU A 551 -30.91 0.18 -3.39
C LEU A 551 -31.16 -0.10 -4.87
N ILE A 552 -31.52 -1.35 -5.17
CA ILE A 552 -31.96 -1.79 -6.51
C ILE A 552 -33.50 -1.75 -6.53
N GLU A 553 -34.07 -1.30 -7.62
CA GLU A 553 -35.52 -1.25 -7.82
C GLU A 553 -36.13 -2.65 -7.91
N LYS A 554 -37.36 -2.79 -7.40
CA LYS A 554 -38.08 -4.06 -7.38
C LYS A 554 -38.21 -4.74 -8.76
N PRO A 555 -38.51 -4.04 -9.87
CA PRO A 555 -38.58 -4.69 -11.19
C PRO A 555 -37.25 -5.37 -11.58
N GLN A 556 -36.14 -4.76 -11.27
CA GLN A 556 -34.81 -5.33 -11.54
C GLN A 556 -34.52 -6.58 -10.69
N LEU A 557 -34.94 -6.57 -9.41
CA LEU A 557 -34.85 -7.75 -8.55
C LEU A 557 -35.74 -8.89 -9.08
N ASP A 558 -36.94 -8.57 -9.50
CA ASP A 558 -37.89 -9.54 -10.05
C ASP A 558 -37.35 -10.20 -11.36
N GLU A 559 -36.73 -9.41 -12.25
CA GLU A 559 -36.05 -9.92 -13.46
C GLU A 559 -34.87 -10.85 -13.12
N LEU A 560 -34.19 -10.63 -11.99
CA LEU A 560 -33.10 -11.46 -11.52
C LEU A 560 -33.56 -12.66 -10.69
N GLY A 561 -34.83 -12.75 -10.35
CA GLY A 561 -35.37 -13.78 -9.46
C GLY A 561 -34.88 -13.64 -8.03
N LEU A 562 -34.61 -12.42 -7.55
CA LEU A 562 -34.03 -12.14 -6.24
C LEU A 562 -35.07 -11.48 -5.31
N GLU A 563 -35.01 -11.86 -4.05
CA GLU A 563 -35.80 -11.23 -2.98
C GLU A 563 -34.87 -10.81 -1.83
N LEU A 564 -35.01 -9.56 -1.37
CA LEU A 564 -34.28 -9.06 -0.21
C LEU A 564 -34.98 -9.48 1.08
N LYS A 565 -34.32 -10.27 1.92
CA LYS A 565 -34.80 -10.51 3.29
C LYS A 565 -34.72 -9.21 4.09
N LYS A 566 -35.80 -8.84 4.76
CA LYS A 566 -35.77 -7.79 5.77
C LYS A 566 -34.88 -8.29 6.93
N ILE A 567 -33.79 -7.56 7.20
CA ILE A 567 -32.90 -7.81 8.33
C ILE A 567 -33.38 -7.02 9.54
#